data_27fe1576784fa4404105442e315cc166
#
_entry.id   27fe1576784fa4404105442e315cc166
#
_cell.length_a   1.000
_cell.length_b   1.000
_cell.length_c   1.000
_cell.angle_alpha   90.00
_cell.angle_beta   90.00
_cell.angle_gamma   90.00
#
_symmetry.space_group_name_H-M   'P 1'
#
loop_
_entity.id
_entity.type
_entity.pdbx_description
1 polymer ?
#
loop_
_entity_poly.entity_id
_entity_poly.type
_entity_poly.pdbx_seq_one_letter_code
_entity_poly.pdbx_strand_id
1 'polypeptide(L)'
;RDLVRSRGLGDVYKRQRYWKSFWLRRKVNPQCTNMDELRPRLVHISHSNNVQLSGVRLINSPFWTTHLYKCNHIKLLNLYIFSPEKPVKAPSTDAIDIDVCSNVLVKNCYMSVNDDAIALKGGKGPWADQDPNNGGNSNIIIEDCTYGFCHGALTCGSESIHNRNIILRRIHITNANRLLWLKMRPDTPQQYEYILVEDITGDADHFLYIKPWTQFFDLKDRKDIPVSYSNHVTMRNIDFKCDNFFSVEKSDQYQLTNFTF
;
A
#
# COMPACT_ATOMS: atom_id res chain seq x y z
N ARG A 1 -7.42 -16.00 -27.46
CA ARG A 1 -6.28 -16.82 -26.98
C ARG A 1 -4.92 -16.15 -27.20
N ASP A 2 -4.79 -15.19 -28.11
CA ASP A 2 -3.51 -14.53 -28.43
C ASP A 2 -3.21 -13.29 -27.58
N LEU A 3 -4.13 -12.85 -26.76
CA LEU A 3 -3.96 -11.73 -25.84
C LEU A 3 -2.93 -11.98 -24.71
N VAL A 4 -2.57 -13.23 -24.46
CA VAL A 4 -1.64 -13.60 -23.39
C VAL A 4 -0.16 -13.51 -23.82
N ARG A 5 0.14 -13.68 -25.12
CA ARG A 5 1.54 -13.66 -25.62
C ARG A 5 2.08 -12.26 -25.93
N SER A 6 1.22 -11.29 -26.22
CA SER A 6 1.68 -9.91 -26.49
C SER A 6 1.94 -9.08 -25.23
N ARG A 7 1.59 -9.57 -24.06
CA ARG A 7 1.63 -8.81 -22.78
C ARG A 7 3.03 -8.57 -22.24
N GLY A 8 3.96 -9.50 -22.41
CA GLY A 8 5.29 -9.37 -21.81
C GLY A 8 6.13 -8.20 -22.36
N LEU A 9 6.29 -8.10 -23.66
CA LEU A 9 7.07 -7.02 -24.30
C LEU A 9 6.28 -5.70 -24.36
N GLY A 10 4.97 -5.76 -24.59
CA GLY A 10 4.10 -4.59 -24.60
C GLY A 10 4.02 -3.90 -23.25
N ASP A 11 4.03 -4.66 -22.16
CA ASP A 11 3.96 -4.12 -20.80
C ASP A 11 5.25 -3.41 -20.39
N VAL A 12 6.43 -3.97 -20.71
CA VAL A 12 7.72 -3.30 -20.48
C VAL A 12 7.78 -1.97 -21.23
N TYR A 13 7.32 -1.93 -22.48
CA TYR A 13 7.31 -0.71 -23.28
C TYR A 13 6.33 0.34 -22.75
N LYS A 14 5.15 -0.08 -22.33
CA LYS A 14 4.16 0.79 -21.67
C LYS A 14 4.70 1.37 -20.36
N ARG A 15 5.34 0.55 -19.51
CA ARG A 15 5.95 0.99 -18.26
C ARG A 15 6.96 2.12 -18.49
N GLN A 16 7.88 1.97 -19.47
CA GLN A 16 8.83 3.01 -19.83
C GLN A 16 8.17 4.29 -20.31
N ARG A 17 7.18 4.16 -21.18
CA ARG A 17 6.47 5.30 -21.78
C ARG A 17 5.77 6.13 -20.71
N TYR A 18 4.98 5.48 -19.86
CA TYR A 18 4.24 6.16 -18.80
C TYR A 18 5.16 6.85 -17.81
N TRP A 19 6.21 6.20 -17.36
CA TRP A 19 7.14 6.77 -16.41
C TRP A 19 7.91 7.98 -16.97
N LYS A 20 8.40 7.86 -18.18
CA LYS A 20 9.06 8.99 -18.87
C LYS A 20 8.11 10.16 -19.08
N SER A 21 6.88 9.89 -19.48
CA SER A 21 5.84 10.91 -19.69
C SER A 21 5.55 11.69 -18.41
N PHE A 22 5.36 11.01 -17.28
CA PHE A 22 5.16 11.65 -15.98
C PHE A 22 6.29 12.61 -15.62
N TRP A 23 7.54 12.17 -15.71
CA TRP A 23 8.68 13.01 -15.37
C TRP A 23 8.89 14.18 -16.34
N LEU A 24 8.62 13.97 -17.61
CA LEU A 24 8.67 15.07 -18.59
C LEU A 24 7.60 16.11 -18.31
N ARG A 25 6.38 15.71 -18.02
CA ARG A 25 5.30 16.64 -17.64
C ARG A 25 5.62 17.40 -16.36
N ARG A 26 6.15 16.72 -15.35
CA ARG A 26 6.49 17.34 -14.08
C ARG A 26 7.63 18.35 -14.20
N LYS A 27 8.53 18.21 -15.16
CA LYS A 27 9.55 19.23 -15.47
C LYS A 27 8.94 20.52 -16.00
N VAL A 28 7.85 20.43 -16.75
CA VAL A 28 7.14 21.58 -17.33
C VAL A 28 6.10 22.14 -16.36
N ASN A 29 5.39 21.25 -15.68
CA ASN A 29 4.39 21.60 -14.66
C ASN A 29 4.71 20.87 -13.35
N PRO A 30 5.34 21.52 -12.36
CA PRO A 30 5.66 20.92 -11.06
C PRO A 30 4.44 20.43 -10.27
N GLN A 31 3.25 20.95 -10.58
CA GLN A 31 1.97 20.52 -9.96
C GLN A 31 1.39 19.22 -10.57
N CYS A 32 1.98 18.74 -11.65
CA CYS A 32 1.57 17.47 -12.25
C CYS A 32 1.69 16.33 -11.23
N THR A 33 0.60 15.60 -11.03
CA THR A 33 0.52 14.48 -10.09
C THR A 33 0.60 13.14 -10.82
N ASN A 34 0.78 12.05 -10.08
CA ASN A 34 0.70 10.70 -10.66
C ASN A 34 -0.68 10.38 -11.25
N MET A 35 -1.71 11.12 -10.86
CA MET A 35 -3.08 10.97 -11.39
C MET A 35 -3.21 11.47 -12.83
N ASP A 36 -2.30 12.34 -13.28
CA ASP A 36 -2.28 12.84 -14.66
C ASP A 36 -1.72 11.79 -15.64
N GLU A 37 -1.21 10.68 -15.13
CA GLU A 37 -0.73 9.57 -15.92
C GLU A 37 -1.77 8.46 -15.98
N LEU A 38 -2.21 8.13 -17.16
CA LEU A 38 -3.16 7.04 -17.40
C LEU A 38 -2.45 5.67 -17.37
N ARG A 39 -1.84 5.33 -16.25
CA ARG A 39 -1.24 4.01 -16.05
C ARG A 39 -2.33 3.03 -15.59
N PRO A 40 -2.62 1.99 -16.35
CA PRO A 40 -3.66 1.04 -15.96
C PRO A 40 -3.20 0.19 -14.77
N ARG A 41 -4.10 -0.12 -13.86
CA ARG A 41 -3.96 -1.22 -12.91
C ARG A 41 -4.05 -2.54 -13.66
N LEU A 42 -3.30 -3.56 -13.23
CA LEU A 42 -3.35 -4.86 -13.92
C LEU A 42 -4.68 -5.58 -13.64
N VAL A 43 -5.12 -5.54 -12.39
CA VAL A 43 -6.42 -6.04 -11.95
C VAL A 43 -7.10 -4.94 -11.14
N HIS A 44 -8.32 -4.57 -11.53
CA HIS A 44 -9.16 -3.65 -10.77
C HIS A 44 -10.52 -4.27 -10.51
N ILE A 45 -10.86 -4.41 -9.23
CA ILE A 45 -12.15 -4.94 -8.79
C ILE A 45 -12.82 -3.87 -7.94
N SER A 46 -14.01 -3.46 -8.32
CA SER A 46 -14.71 -2.39 -7.61
C SER A 46 -16.17 -2.74 -7.33
N HIS A 47 -16.70 -2.19 -6.24
CA HIS A 47 -18.10 -2.31 -5.83
C HIS A 47 -18.61 -3.76 -5.84
N SER A 48 -17.74 -4.69 -5.39
CA SER A 48 -17.98 -6.13 -5.51
C SER A 48 -18.02 -6.81 -4.14
N ASN A 49 -18.82 -7.84 -4.05
CA ASN A 49 -18.98 -8.65 -2.84
C ASN A 49 -18.78 -10.14 -3.15
N ASN A 50 -18.19 -10.88 -2.19
CA ASN A 50 -17.94 -12.32 -2.33
C ASN A 50 -17.05 -12.68 -3.54
N VAL A 51 -15.92 -11.99 -3.69
CA VAL A 51 -14.96 -12.24 -4.78
C VAL A 51 -13.83 -13.13 -4.29
N GLN A 52 -13.45 -14.09 -5.11
CA GLN A 52 -12.22 -14.85 -4.92
C GLN A 52 -11.33 -14.80 -6.17
N LEU A 53 -10.08 -14.41 -5.98
CA LEU A 53 -9.02 -14.53 -6.98
C LEU A 53 -7.98 -15.52 -6.44
N SER A 54 -7.73 -16.59 -7.17
CA SER A 54 -6.88 -17.67 -6.67
C SER A 54 -6.01 -18.31 -7.75
N GLY A 55 -4.77 -18.66 -7.39
CA GLY A 55 -3.88 -19.46 -8.23
C GLY A 55 -3.39 -18.76 -9.50
N VAL A 56 -3.37 -17.44 -9.55
CA VAL A 56 -2.94 -16.68 -10.74
C VAL A 56 -1.60 -15.99 -10.54
N ARG A 57 -0.91 -15.77 -11.66
CA ARG A 57 0.35 -15.01 -11.71
C ARG A 57 0.09 -13.63 -12.31
N LEU A 58 0.35 -12.60 -11.53
CA LEU A 58 0.21 -11.19 -11.92
C LEU A 58 1.60 -10.59 -12.03
N ILE A 59 2.05 -10.34 -13.24
CA ILE A 59 3.43 -9.91 -13.49
C ILE A 59 3.49 -8.67 -14.38
N ASN A 60 4.53 -7.88 -14.21
CA ASN A 60 4.82 -6.72 -15.07
C ASN A 60 3.71 -5.66 -15.07
N SER A 61 3.09 -5.39 -13.95
CA SER A 61 2.14 -4.30 -13.87
C SER A 61 2.80 -2.94 -14.18
N PRO A 62 2.16 -2.05 -14.94
CA PRO A 62 2.68 -0.70 -15.17
C PRO A 62 2.37 0.26 -13.99
N PHE A 63 1.49 -0.12 -13.08
CA PHE A 63 1.04 0.63 -11.91
C PHE A 63 0.59 -0.36 -10.82
N TRP A 64 -0.27 0.04 -9.88
CA TRP A 64 -0.86 -0.85 -8.87
C TRP A 64 -1.29 -2.18 -9.49
N THR A 65 -0.81 -3.27 -8.94
CA THR A 65 -1.03 -4.57 -9.59
C THR A 65 -2.45 -5.07 -9.37
N THR A 66 -2.89 -5.12 -8.12
CA THR A 66 -4.26 -5.52 -7.76
C THR A 66 -4.90 -4.42 -6.93
N HIS A 67 -5.91 -3.76 -7.46
CA HIS A 67 -6.63 -2.72 -6.75
C HIS A 67 -8.07 -3.16 -6.46
N LEU A 68 -8.39 -3.25 -5.18
CA LEU A 68 -9.73 -3.51 -4.68
C LEU A 68 -10.33 -2.19 -4.21
N TYR A 69 -11.47 -1.78 -4.78
CA TYR A 69 -12.13 -0.53 -4.40
C TYR A 69 -13.60 -0.75 -4.01
N LYS A 70 -13.95 -0.35 -2.79
CA LYS A 70 -15.32 -0.52 -2.25
C LYS A 70 -15.81 -1.96 -2.36
N CYS A 71 -15.00 -2.90 -1.91
CA CYS A 71 -15.29 -4.34 -1.96
C CYS A 71 -15.47 -4.92 -0.55
N ASN A 72 -16.23 -6.01 -0.48
CA ASN A 72 -16.48 -6.72 0.76
C ASN A 72 -16.46 -8.23 0.56
N HIS A 73 -15.98 -8.98 1.58
CA HIS A 73 -15.80 -10.44 1.53
C HIS A 73 -14.93 -10.91 0.34
N ILE A 74 -13.67 -10.51 0.37
CA ILE A 74 -12.69 -10.80 -0.68
C ILE A 74 -11.68 -11.83 -0.20
N LYS A 75 -11.35 -12.77 -1.07
CA LYS A 75 -10.26 -13.74 -0.86
C LYS A 75 -9.26 -13.66 -2.00
N LEU A 76 -8.01 -13.37 -1.67
CA LEU A 76 -6.86 -13.38 -2.58
C LEU A 76 -5.94 -14.54 -2.13
N LEU A 77 -5.93 -15.64 -2.88
CA LEU A 77 -5.33 -16.89 -2.44
C LEU A 77 -4.29 -17.40 -3.45
N ASN A 78 -3.13 -17.84 -2.96
CA ASN A 78 -2.11 -18.48 -3.80
C ASN A 78 -1.71 -17.64 -5.03
N LEU A 79 -1.58 -16.33 -4.85
CA LEU A 79 -1.18 -15.43 -5.93
C LEU A 79 0.35 -15.36 -6.01
N TYR A 80 0.85 -15.22 -7.23
CA TYR A 80 2.23 -14.85 -7.50
C TYR A 80 2.26 -13.46 -8.14
N ILE A 81 2.72 -12.45 -7.39
CA ILE A 81 2.74 -11.06 -7.84
C ILE A 81 4.19 -10.60 -7.97
N PHE A 82 4.58 -10.19 -9.17
CA PHE A 82 5.97 -9.86 -9.44
C PHE A 82 6.13 -8.66 -10.38
N SER A 83 6.94 -7.69 -9.96
CA SER A 83 7.37 -6.55 -10.77
C SER A 83 8.89 -6.44 -10.77
N PRO A 84 9.59 -6.79 -11.86
CA PRO A 84 11.05 -6.80 -11.92
C PRO A 84 11.63 -5.38 -11.90
N GLU A 85 12.85 -5.26 -11.40
CA GLU A 85 13.64 -4.03 -11.53
C GLU A 85 14.27 -3.89 -12.92
N LYS A 86 14.63 -4.98 -13.53
CA LYS A 86 15.27 -5.01 -14.86
C LYS A 86 14.36 -5.71 -15.87
N PRO A 87 14.43 -5.35 -17.16
CA PRO A 87 15.21 -4.26 -17.75
C PRO A 87 14.64 -2.87 -17.44
N VAL A 88 13.44 -2.76 -16.88
CA VAL A 88 12.79 -1.49 -16.52
C VAL A 88 12.10 -1.60 -15.17
N LYS A 89 12.54 -0.78 -14.22
CA LYS A 89 11.83 -0.59 -12.96
C LYS A 89 10.63 0.33 -13.18
N ALA A 90 9.42 -0.18 -13.01
CA ALA A 90 8.23 0.65 -12.96
C ALA A 90 7.92 1.01 -11.50
N PRO A 91 7.77 2.28 -11.17
CA PRO A 91 7.38 2.70 -9.82
C PRO A 91 5.88 2.50 -9.59
N SER A 92 5.46 2.58 -8.33
CA SER A 92 4.06 2.44 -7.91
C SER A 92 3.44 1.13 -8.40
N THR A 93 4.18 0.03 -8.30
CA THR A 93 3.70 -1.30 -8.66
C THR A 93 3.31 -2.10 -7.42
N ASP A 94 2.63 -1.44 -6.50
CA ASP A 94 2.08 -2.05 -5.29
C ASP A 94 1.44 -3.39 -5.63
N ALA A 95 1.65 -4.42 -4.80
CA ALA A 95 1.13 -5.73 -5.13
C ALA A 95 -0.38 -5.78 -4.93
N ILE A 96 -0.85 -5.32 -3.78
CA ILE A 96 -2.28 -5.31 -3.44
C ILE A 96 -2.62 -3.99 -2.75
N ASP A 97 -3.46 -3.19 -3.40
CA ASP A 97 -4.08 -1.99 -2.85
C ASP A 97 -5.50 -2.30 -2.38
N ILE A 98 -5.74 -2.16 -1.10
CA ILE A 98 -7.04 -2.37 -0.46
C ILE A 98 -7.62 -1.01 -0.13
N ASP A 99 -8.68 -0.62 -0.83
CA ASP A 99 -9.21 0.74 -0.87
C ASP A 99 -10.70 0.75 -0.53
N VAL A 100 -11.04 1.22 0.66
CA VAL A 100 -12.42 1.24 1.20
C VAL A 100 -13.04 -0.17 1.22
N CYS A 101 -12.31 -1.15 1.71
CA CYS A 101 -12.74 -2.55 1.71
C CYS A 101 -12.90 -3.12 3.12
N SER A 102 -13.72 -4.15 3.23
CA SER A 102 -13.88 -4.89 4.48
C SER A 102 -13.89 -6.41 4.27
N ASN A 103 -13.53 -7.15 5.33
CA ASN A 103 -13.52 -8.62 5.31
C ASN A 103 -12.67 -9.19 4.17
N VAL A 104 -11.38 -8.83 4.15
CA VAL A 104 -10.42 -9.26 3.11
C VAL A 104 -9.45 -10.27 3.71
N LEU A 105 -9.26 -11.38 3.04
CA LEU A 105 -8.24 -12.39 3.32
C LEU A 105 -7.24 -12.45 2.17
N VAL A 106 -5.97 -12.22 2.49
CA VAL A 106 -4.83 -12.47 1.59
C VAL A 106 -4.02 -13.62 2.18
N LYS A 107 -3.90 -14.73 1.45
CA LYS A 107 -3.26 -15.92 1.99
C LYS A 107 -2.43 -16.69 0.97
N ASN A 108 -1.29 -17.25 1.44
CA ASN A 108 -0.37 -18.05 0.64
C ASN A 108 0.11 -17.35 -0.63
N CYS A 109 0.36 -16.05 -0.57
CA CYS A 109 0.79 -15.25 -1.72
C CYS A 109 2.29 -15.02 -1.70
N TYR A 110 2.90 -14.99 -2.88
CA TYR A 110 4.24 -14.45 -3.09
C TYR A 110 4.14 -13.07 -3.70
N MET A 111 4.83 -12.08 -3.12
CA MET A 111 4.85 -10.71 -3.60
C MET A 111 6.28 -10.17 -3.66
N SER A 112 6.70 -9.67 -4.82
CA SER A 112 7.97 -8.95 -4.99
C SER A 112 7.77 -7.86 -6.02
N VAL A 113 7.79 -6.60 -5.57
CA VAL A 113 7.32 -5.46 -6.35
C VAL A 113 8.18 -4.22 -6.11
N ASN A 114 8.03 -3.19 -6.94
CA ASN A 114 8.82 -1.96 -6.83
C ASN A 114 8.13 -0.85 -6.04
N ASP A 115 7.14 -1.20 -5.23
CA ASP A 115 6.48 -0.34 -4.26
C ASP A 115 5.95 -1.19 -3.09
N ASP A 116 4.84 -0.84 -2.45
CA ASP A 116 4.33 -1.54 -1.27
C ASP A 116 3.79 -2.95 -1.60
N ALA A 117 4.00 -3.93 -0.72
CA ALA A 117 3.40 -5.26 -0.88
C ALA A 117 1.89 -5.18 -0.59
N ILE A 118 1.53 -4.68 0.59
CA ILE A 118 0.14 -4.39 0.94
C ILE A 118 0.01 -2.91 1.25
N ALA A 119 -0.86 -2.21 0.53
CA ALA A 119 -1.16 -0.81 0.75
C ALA A 119 -2.65 -0.62 1.09
N LEU A 120 -2.93 -0.06 2.26
CA LEU A 120 -4.28 0.26 2.70
C LEU A 120 -4.59 1.70 2.31
N LYS A 121 -5.59 1.88 1.45
CA LYS A 121 -6.01 3.16 0.88
C LYS A 121 -7.36 3.59 1.47
N GLY A 122 -7.96 4.69 1.00
CA GLY A 122 -9.27 5.16 1.46
C GLY A 122 -9.53 6.64 1.27
N GLY A 123 -8.59 7.36 0.63
CA GLY A 123 -8.72 8.78 0.34
C GLY A 123 -7.61 9.63 0.92
N LYS A 124 -7.48 10.86 0.43
CA LYS A 124 -6.50 11.85 0.88
C LYS A 124 -6.97 13.28 0.73
N GLY A 125 -6.26 14.15 1.40
CA GLY A 125 -6.48 15.59 1.36
C GLY A 125 -7.35 16.08 2.49
N PRO A 126 -7.43 17.39 2.66
CA PRO A 126 -8.04 17.99 3.84
C PRO A 126 -9.54 17.69 4.00
N TRP A 127 -10.25 17.46 2.92
CA TRP A 127 -11.67 17.15 2.90
C TRP A 127 -11.99 15.67 2.72
N ALA A 128 -10.99 14.79 2.94
CA ALA A 128 -11.13 13.37 2.67
C ALA A 128 -12.19 12.67 3.54
N ASP A 129 -12.40 13.16 4.75
CA ASP A 129 -13.42 12.70 5.69
C ASP A 129 -14.88 13.06 5.29
N GLN A 130 -15.03 13.96 4.33
CA GLN A 130 -16.36 14.44 3.86
C GLN A 130 -16.68 13.95 2.44
N ASP A 131 -15.75 13.33 1.74
CA ASP A 131 -15.97 12.78 0.41
C ASP A 131 -16.62 11.38 0.52
N PRO A 132 -17.86 11.17 0.00
CA PRO A 132 -18.54 9.88 0.07
C PRO A 132 -17.85 8.76 -0.73
N ASN A 133 -16.88 9.10 -1.56
CA ASN A 133 -16.07 8.13 -2.28
C ASN A 133 -14.92 7.58 -1.44
N ASN A 134 -14.55 8.27 -0.39
CA ASN A 134 -13.53 7.84 0.57
C ASN A 134 -14.14 6.98 1.68
N GLY A 135 -13.27 6.30 2.41
CA GLY A 135 -13.70 5.48 3.54
C GLY A 135 -12.56 4.70 4.18
N GLY A 136 -12.93 3.81 5.06
CA GLY A 136 -11.99 2.98 5.80
C GLY A 136 -11.88 1.56 5.29
N ASN A 137 -10.80 0.90 5.72
CA ASN A 137 -10.62 -0.54 5.58
C ASN A 137 -10.80 -1.20 6.95
N SER A 138 -11.44 -2.37 6.97
CA SER A 138 -11.66 -3.09 8.22
C SER A 138 -11.65 -4.61 8.07
N ASN A 139 -11.24 -5.30 9.13
CA ASN A 139 -11.20 -6.77 9.16
C ASN A 139 -10.37 -7.34 8.01
N ILE A 140 -9.12 -6.93 7.91
CA ILE A 140 -8.17 -7.38 6.89
C ILE A 140 -7.20 -8.36 7.52
N ILE A 141 -7.06 -9.54 6.94
CA ILE A 141 -6.09 -10.55 7.36
C ILE A 141 -5.15 -10.86 6.20
N ILE A 142 -3.87 -10.72 6.45
CA ILE A 142 -2.78 -11.11 5.53
C ILE A 142 -1.97 -12.18 6.25
N GLU A 143 -1.93 -13.39 5.70
CA GLU A 143 -1.28 -14.50 6.39
C GLU A 143 -0.59 -15.50 5.45
N ASP A 144 0.40 -16.21 6.00
CA ASP A 144 1.09 -17.30 5.31
C ASP A 144 1.70 -16.86 3.97
N CYS A 145 2.24 -15.64 3.88
CA CYS A 145 2.79 -15.08 2.65
C CYS A 145 4.31 -14.99 2.69
N THR A 146 4.93 -14.95 1.51
CA THR A 146 6.35 -14.69 1.34
C THR A 146 6.55 -13.42 0.52
N TYR A 147 7.37 -12.51 1.03
CA TYR A 147 7.70 -11.29 0.33
C TYR A 147 9.15 -11.30 -0.14
N GLY A 148 9.36 -10.97 -1.40
CA GLY A 148 10.64 -10.55 -1.92
C GLY A 148 10.88 -9.08 -1.62
N PHE A 149 11.31 -8.30 -2.62
CA PHE A 149 11.48 -6.86 -2.45
C PHE A 149 10.13 -6.13 -2.38
N CYS A 150 10.02 -5.16 -1.45
CA CYS A 150 8.93 -4.17 -1.42
C CYS A 150 9.38 -2.92 -0.64
N HIS A 151 8.68 -1.79 -0.85
CA HIS A 151 8.91 -0.58 -0.07
C HIS A 151 8.31 -0.67 1.34
N GLY A 152 7.11 -1.16 1.48
CA GLY A 152 6.47 -1.45 2.74
C GLY A 152 5.80 -2.82 2.72
N ALA A 153 6.05 -3.65 3.73
CA ALA A 153 5.38 -4.94 3.82
C ALA A 153 3.90 -4.76 4.17
N LEU A 154 3.61 -3.88 5.11
CA LEU A 154 2.27 -3.35 5.38
C LEU A 154 2.34 -1.83 5.47
N THR A 155 1.64 -1.16 4.58
CA THR A 155 1.61 0.31 4.50
C THR A 155 0.19 0.83 4.72
N CYS A 156 0.01 1.75 5.66
CA CYS A 156 -1.19 2.57 5.77
C CYS A 156 -0.94 3.90 5.03
N GLY A 157 -1.57 4.06 3.89
CA GLY A 157 -1.41 5.29 3.10
C GLY A 157 -0.64 5.11 1.78
N SER A 158 -0.23 6.23 1.19
CA SER A 158 -0.41 7.65 1.59
C SER A 158 -1.87 8.15 1.46
N GLU A 159 -2.65 7.56 0.60
CA GLU A 159 -4.07 7.89 0.37
C GLU A 159 -4.93 7.01 1.30
N SER A 160 -4.95 7.29 2.60
CA SER A 160 -5.70 6.48 3.57
C SER A 160 -6.21 7.36 4.69
N ILE A 161 -7.48 7.17 5.07
CA ILE A 161 -8.11 7.93 6.16
C ILE A 161 -8.42 7.06 7.36
N HIS A 162 -8.81 5.80 7.19
CA HIS A 162 -9.15 4.93 8.32
C HIS A 162 -8.81 3.47 8.04
N ASN A 163 -8.08 2.84 8.97
CA ASN A 163 -7.80 1.41 8.94
C ASN A 163 -8.04 0.82 10.33
N ARG A 164 -8.81 -0.27 10.40
CA ARG A 164 -9.17 -0.89 11.69
C ARG A 164 -9.22 -2.42 11.61
N ASN A 165 -8.74 -3.09 12.64
CA ASN A 165 -8.67 -4.56 12.72
C ASN A 165 -7.89 -5.16 11.55
N ILE A 166 -6.61 -4.84 11.50
CA ILE A 166 -5.68 -5.29 10.46
C ILE A 166 -4.72 -6.30 11.07
N ILE A 167 -4.57 -7.45 10.47
CA ILE A 167 -3.67 -8.51 10.94
C ILE A 167 -2.70 -8.88 9.81
N LEU A 168 -1.41 -8.76 10.08
CA LEU A 168 -0.32 -9.29 9.26
C LEU A 168 0.39 -10.37 10.07
N ARG A 169 0.34 -11.63 9.63
CA ARG A 169 0.93 -12.71 10.40
C ARG A 169 1.50 -13.86 9.59
N ARG A 170 2.49 -14.53 10.15
CA ARG A 170 3.21 -15.66 9.53
C ARG A 170 3.72 -15.28 8.14
N ILE A 171 4.51 -14.22 8.11
CA ILE A 171 5.10 -13.68 6.88
C ILE A 171 6.61 -13.89 6.92
N HIS A 172 7.15 -14.35 5.81
CA HIS A 172 8.59 -14.35 5.58
C HIS A 172 8.96 -13.24 4.59
N ILE A 173 9.90 -12.37 4.97
CA ILE A 173 10.32 -11.21 4.16
C ILE A 173 11.80 -11.35 3.84
N THR A 174 12.16 -11.43 2.57
CA THR A 174 13.56 -11.57 2.18
C THR A 174 14.27 -10.24 1.96
N ASN A 175 13.53 -9.17 1.67
CA ASN A 175 14.08 -7.84 1.50
C ASN A 175 12.95 -6.80 1.42
N ALA A 176 12.89 -5.90 2.38
CA ALA A 176 11.94 -4.78 2.33
C ALA A 176 12.61 -3.49 2.79
N ASN A 177 12.06 -2.34 2.42
CA ASN A 177 12.53 -1.13 3.05
C ASN A 177 11.87 -0.94 4.43
N ARG A 178 10.62 -1.37 4.63
CA ARG A 178 9.91 -1.19 5.91
C ARG A 178 8.99 -2.36 6.20
N LEU A 179 8.98 -2.83 7.43
CA LEU A 179 8.01 -3.85 7.86
C LEU A 179 6.63 -3.22 8.07
N LEU A 180 6.51 -2.24 8.96
CA LEU A 180 5.27 -1.49 9.14
C LEU A 180 5.50 0.00 8.83
N TRP A 181 4.71 0.51 7.91
CA TRP A 181 4.78 1.91 7.48
C TRP A 181 3.46 2.63 7.66
N LEU A 182 3.42 3.59 8.59
CA LEU A 182 2.26 4.46 8.79
C LEU A 182 2.58 5.83 8.18
N LYS A 183 2.00 6.12 7.02
CA LYS A 183 2.18 7.39 6.30
C LYS A 183 1.22 8.43 6.86
N MET A 184 1.64 9.13 7.91
CA MET A 184 0.82 10.14 8.57
C MET A 184 0.87 11.46 7.79
N ARG A 185 -0.22 11.87 7.19
CA ARG A 185 -0.32 13.08 6.37
C ARG A 185 -0.81 14.27 7.18
N PRO A 186 -0.09 15.40 7.17
CA PRO A 186 -0.55 16.59 7.88
C PRO A 186 -1.74 17.30 7.22
N ASP A 187 -2.08 16.96 5.98
CA ASP A 187 -3.21 17.51 5.24
C ASP A 187 -4.43 16.57 5.17
N THR A 188 -4.44 15.48 5.92
CA THR A 188 -5.48 14.45 5.80
C THR A 188 -5.87 13.94 7.19
N PRO A 189 -7.15 13.93 7.57
CA PRO A 189 -7.59 13.30 8.81
C PRO A 189 -7.42 11.79 8.71
N GLN A 190 -6.63 11.19 9.61
CA GLN A 190 -6.29 9.77 9.55
C GLN A 190 -6.48 9.07 10.90
N GLN A 191 -6.96 7.82 10.84
CA GLN A 191 -7.20 6.99 12.02
C GLN A 191 -6.74 5.56 11.71
N TYR A 192 -5.68 5.09 12.38
CA TYR A 192 -5.15 3.75 12.22
C TYR A 192 -5.19 3.02 13.56
N GLU A 193 -6.03 1.97 13.65
CA GLU A 193 -6.36 1.35 14.92
C GLU A 193 -6.35 -0.18 14.85
N TYR A 194 -5.95 -0.80 15.96
CA TYR A 194 -5.99 -2.26 16.12
C TYR A 194 -5.24 -2.98 15.00
N ILE A 195 -3.96 -2.64 14.85
CA ILE A 195 -3.06 -3.28 13.89
C ILE A 195 -2.21 -4.29 14.64
N LEU A 196 -2.27 -5.55 14.23
CA LEU A 196 -1.46 -6.63 14.75
C LEU A 196 -0.47 -7.11 13.68
N VAL A 197 0.81 -7.09 14.02
CA VAL A 197 1.90 -7.66 13.22
C VAL A 197 2.54 -8.74 14.07
N GLU A 198 2.43 -10.00 13.67
CA GLU A 198 2.94 -11.11 14.48
C GLU A 198 3.54 -12.26 13.64
N ASP A 199 4.42 -13.03 14.25
CA ASP A 199 5.04 -14.20 13.62
C ASP A 199 5.74 -13.82 12.29
N ILE A 200 6.61 -12.82 12.32
CA ILE A 200 7.33 -12.34 11.14
C ILE A 200 8.78 -12.78 11.21
N THR A 201 9.31 -13.24 10.08
CA THR A 201 10.73 -13.56 9.94
C THR A 201 11.34 -12.85 8.73
N GLY A 202 12.65 -12.57 8.77
CA GLY A 202 13.36 -12.02 7.63
C GLY A 202 14.04 -10.70 7.88
N ASP A 203 14.05 -9.80 6.89
CA ASP A 203 14.76 -8.52 6.99
C ASP A 203 14.08 -7.34 6.29
N ALA A 204 14.38 -6.13 6.78
CA ALA A 204 14.08 -4.85 6.13
C ALA A 204 15.02 -3.75 6.64
N ASP A 205 15.07 -2.62 5.94
CA ASP A 205 15.83 -1.46 6.43
C ASP A 205 15.24 -0.90 7.74
N HIS A 206 13.90 -0.88 7.86
CA HIS A 206 13.20 -0.32 9.02
C HIS A 206 12.13 -1.29 9.56
N PHE A 207 12.13 -1.47 10.89
CA PHE A 207 11.11 -2.24 11.58
C PHE A 207 9.78 -1.48 11.68
N LEU A 208 9.79 -0.27 12.26
CA LEU A 208 8.64 0.63 12.32
C LEU A 208 9.01 2.00 11.75
N TYR A 209 8.22 2.48 10.79
CA TYR A 209 8.44 3.77 10.15
C TYR A 209 7.19 4.65 10.22
N ILE A 210 7.28 5.76 10.95
CA ILE A 210 6.20 6.75 11.11
C ILE A 210 6.80 8.14 11.00
N LYS A 211 6.53 8.83 9.89
CA LYS A 211 6.96 10.22 9.68
C LYS A 211 5.86 10.99 8.97
N PRO A 212 5.85 12.33 9.11
CA PRO A 212 4.96 13.16 8.32
C PRO A 212 5.16 12.92 6.82
N TRP A 213 4.07 12.60 6.12
CA TRP A 213 4.10 12.35 4.70
C TRP A 213 3.57 13.58 3.94
N THR A 214 4.47 14.35 3.34
CA THR A 214 4.16 15.65 2.75
C THR A 214 4.14 15.66 1.22
N GLN A 215 4.23 14.50 0.58
CA GLN A 215 4.14 14.44 -0.87
C GLN A 215 2.76 14.92 -1.35
N PHE A 216 2.75 15.94 -2.22
CA PHE A 216 1.52 16.59 -2.70
C PHE A 216 0.66 17.19 -1.57
N PHE A 217 1.32 17.74 -0.55
CA PHE A 217 0.67 18.46 0.54
C PHE A 217 -0.12 19.65 0.01
N ASP A 218 -1.40 19.72 0.40
CA ASP A 218 -2.28 20.83 0.04
C ASP A 218 -3.45 20.92 1.03
N LEU A 219 -3.54 21.99 1.78
CA LEU A 219 -4.60 22.20 2.76
C LEU A 219 -5.93 22.63 2.14
N LYS A 220 -5.94 23.08 0.88
CA LYS A 220 -7.15 23.55 0.18
C LYS A 220 -8.01 24.44 1.06
N ASP A 221 -7.37 25.39 1.75
CA ASP A 221 -7.96 26.35 2.68
C ASP A 221 -8.67 25.78 3.93
N ARG A 222 -8.64 24.46 4.16
CA ARG A 222 -9.18 23.86 5.39
C ARG A 222 -8.24 24.13 6.57
N LYS A 223 -8.78 24.76 7.64
CA LYS A 223 -8.01 25.12 8.85
C LYS A 223 -8.25 24.18 10.04
N ASP A 224 -9.32 23.43 10.00
CA ASP A 224 -9.83 22.59 11.10
C ASP A 224 -9.66 21.09 10.81
N ILE A 225 -8.54 20.69 10.21
CA ILE A 225 -8.27 19.27 9.96
C ILE A 225 -8.12 18.57 11.31
N PRO A 226 -8.92 17.52 11.58
CA PRO A 226 -8.78 16.74 12.81
C PRO A 226 -7.38 16.17 12.98
N VAL A 227 -6.87 16.19 14.20
CA VAL A 227 -5.59 15.56 14.54
C VAL A 227 -5.68 14.07 14.24
N SER A 228 -4.76 13.59 13.44
CA SER A 228 -4.66 12.18 13.10
C SER A 228 -4.19 11.35 14.30
N TYR A 229 -4.53 10.07 14.33
CA TYR A 229 -3.98 9.20 15.36
C TYR A 229 -3.72 7.77 14.86
N SER A 230 -2.77 7.12 15.52
CA SER A 230 -2.59 5.66 15.43
C SER A 230 -2.60 5.08 16.84
N ASN A 231 -3.41 4.04 17.04
CA ASN A 231 -3.73 3.53 18.36
C ASN A 231 -3.88 2.01 18.37
N HIS A 232 -3.46 1.34 19.46
CA HIS A 232 -3.47 -0.11 19.59
C HIS A 232 -2.75 -0.83 18.43
N VAL A 233 -1.47 -0.54 18.28
CA VAL A 233 -0.57 -1.23 17.36
C VAL A 233 0.28 -2.21 18.16
N THR A 234 0.17 -3.49 17.83
CA THR A 234 0.94 -4.56 18.47
C THR A 234 1.85 -5.23 17.44
N MET A 235 3.14 -5.32 17.77
CA MET A 235 4.13 -6.03 16.96
C MET A 235 4.83 -7.04 17.87
N ARG A 236 4.63 -8.33 17.66
CA ARG A 236 5.11 -9.39 18.55
C ARG A 236 5.58 -10.64 17.84
N ASN A 237 6.41 -11.44 18.51
CA ASN A 237 6.93 -12.69 17.98
C ASN A 237 7.61 -12.50 16.62
N ILE A 238 8.59 -11.57 16.57
CA ILE A 238 9.24 -11.15 15.33
C ILE A 238 10.74 -11.43 15.42
N ASP A 239 11.21 -12.36 14.60
CA ASP A 239 12.64 -12.64 14.39
C ASP A 239 13.10 -11.97 13.10
N PHE A 240 13.61 -10.74 13.24
CA PHE A 240 13.74 -9.83 12.12
C PHE A 240 15.03 -9.01 12.19
N LYS A 241 15.81 -9.03 11.12
CA LYS A 241 16.98 -8.17 10.98
C LYS A 241 16.59 -6.82 10.39
N CYS A 242 17.02 -5.73 11.01
CA CYS A 242 16.79 -4.38 10.49
C CYS A 242 17.97 -3.45 10.82
N ASP A 243 18.16 -2.43 9.97
CA ASP A 243 19.15 -1.37 10.22
C ASP A 243 18.63 -0.34 11.22
N ASN A 244 17.33 -0.08 11.19
CA ASN A 244 16.65 0.91 12.05
C ASN A 244 15.43 0.28 12.71
N PHE A 245 15.47 0.13 14.04
CA PHE A 245 14.34 -0.44 14.77
C PHE A 245 13.16 0.54 14.79
N PHE A 246 13.35 1.77 15.28
CA PHE A 246 12.32 2.81 15.25
C PHE A 246 12.75 4.01 14.43
N SER A 247 12.01 4.31 13.36
CA SER A 247 12.09 5.55 12.60
C SER A 247 10.80 6.34 12.83
N VAL A 248 10.62 6.80 14.05
CA VAL A 248 9.41 7.50 14.48
C VAL A 248 9.73 8.97 14.73
N GLU A 249 9.04 9.85 14.01
CA GLU A 249 9.17 11.30 14.14
C GLU A 249 7.97 11.87 14.89
N LYS A 250 8.21 12.78 15.83
CA LYS A 250 7.14 13.49 16.56
C LYS A 250 6.52 14.56 15.68
N SER A 251 5.22 14.75 15.81
CA SER A 251 4.48 15.80 15.11
C SER A 251 3.28 16.23 15.95
N ASP A 252 2.93 17.51 15.92
CA ASP A 252 1.72 18.03 16.55
C ASP A 252 0.44 17.65 15.76
N GLN A 253 0.60 17.03 14.59
CA GLN A 253 -0.50 16.73 13.69
C GLN A 253 -0.98 15.28 13.80
N TYR A 254 -0.31 14.46 14.59
CA TYR A 254 -0.77 13.11 14.89
C TYR A 254 -0.38 12.65 16.29
N GLN A 255 -1.17 11.78 16.85
CA GLN A 255 -0.97 11.13 18.13
C GLN A 255 -0.70 9.64 17.96
N LEU A 256 0.26 9.11 18.68
CA LEU A 256 0.61 7.69 18.71
C LEU A 256 0.41 7.17 20.12
N THR A 257 -0.51 6.23 20.31
CA THR A 257 -0.87 5.70 21.63
C THR A 257 -1.00 4.18 21.62
N ASN A 258 -0.75 3.53 22.76
CA ASN A 258 -0.92 2.09 22.92
C ASN A 258 -0.17 1.24 21.88
N PHE A 259 1.11 1.54 21.67
CA PHE A 259 2.01 0.69 20.90
C PHE A 259 2.64 -0.35 21.83
N THR A 260 2.60 -1.62 21.45
CA THR A 260 3.15 -2.77 22.21
C THR A 260 4.12 -3.55 21.32
N PHE A 261 5.26 -3.92 21.92
CA PHE A 261 6.34 -4.65 21.25
C PHE A 261 6.77 -5.86 22.07
#